data_c97c53b8ae5a137e6b9e2f835cefcf77
#
_entry.id   c97c53b8ae5a137e6b9e2f835cefcf77
#
_cell.length_a   1.000
_cell.length_b   1.000
_cell.length_c   1.000
_cell.angle_alpha   90.00
_cell.angle_beta   90.00
_cell.angle_gamma   90.00
#
_symmetry.space_group_name_H-M   'P 1'
#
loop_
_entity.id
_entity.type
_entity.pdbx_description
1 polymer ?
#
loop_
_entity_poly.entity_id
_entity_poly.type
_entity_poly.pdbx_seq_one_letter_code
_entity_poly.pdbx_strand_id
1 'polypeptide(L)'
;MSKWNYYDAGVGNVGSYQVSGHPFITGSTLAAGQEVHVSFPYVTKTLTVIQSSSADADLRLHFAPTGSGRVVDGNHYIVLRADKENVEMDLKCKEMWLSAPSYNSVSVSFKLHSALTRIDSTRMWQLTGSGITD
;
A
#
# COMPACT_ATOMS: atom_id res chain seq x y z
N MET A 1 -10.47 29.81 2.03
CA MET A 1 -11.35 28.77 1.48
C MET A 1 -12.69 29.39 1.08
N SER A 2 -13.23 28.94 0.00
CA SER A 2 -14.52 29.40 -0.46
C SER A 2 -15.67 28.81 0.36
N LYS A 3 -16.58 29.65 0.81
CA LYS A 3 -17.79 29.20 1.50
C LYS A 3 -18.76 28.49 0.56
N TRP A 4 -18.55 28.60 -0.73
CA TRP A 4 -19.37 27.98 -1.75
C TRP A 4 -19.01 26.52 -2.00
N ASN A 5 -17.89 26.10 -1.46
CA ASN A 5 -17.44 24.72 -1.60
C ASN A 5 -18.06 23.87 -0.49
N TYR A 6 -19.24 23.35 -0.75
CA TYR A 6 -19.96 22.48 0.19
C TYR A 6 -19.34 21.09 0.30
N TYR A 7 -18.42 20.75 -0.62
CA TYR A 7 -17.85 19.43 -0.74
C TYR A 7 -16.34 19.52 -0.59
N ASP A 8 -15.90 19.72 0.62
CA ASP A 8 -14.46 19.68 0.92
C ASP A 8 -13.93 18.29 0.69
N ALA A 9 -12.68 18.21 0.22
CA ALA A 9 -12.01 16.94 0.09
C ALA A 9 -11.87 16.29 1.47
N GLY A 10 -12.33 15.05 1.61
CA GLY A 10 -12.30 14.34 2.87
C GLY A 10 -12.56 12.86 2.69
N VAL A 11 -12.17 12.08 3.68
CA VAL A 11 -12.24 10.62 3.63
C VAL A 11 -13.68 10.14 3.46
N GLY A 12 -14.64 10.83 4.07
CA GLY A 12 -16.05 10.50 3.97
C GLY A 12 -16.77 11.10 2.77
N ASN A 13 -16.08 11.85 1.93
CA ASN A 13 -16.68 12.54 0.80
C ASN A 13 -16.49 11.72 -0.48
N VAL A 14 -17.58 11.19 -1.02
CA VAL A 14 -17.57 10.38 -2.24
C VAL A 14 -16.97 11.14 -3.42
N GLY A 15 -17.25 12.42 -3.55
CA GLY A 15 -16.71 13.24 -4.64
C GLY A 15 -15.17 13.28 -4.66
N SER A 16 -14.52 13.12 -3.52
CA SER A 16 -13.05 13.09 -3.46
C SER A 16 -12.46 11.88 -4.16
N TYR A 17 -13.23 10.82 -4.35
CA TYR A 17 -12.79 9.58 -5.00
C TYR A 17 -13.27 9.48 -6.44
N GLN A 18 -14.24 10.28 -6.84
CA GLN A 18 -14.78 10.24 -8.19
C GLN A 18 -13.99 11.06 -9.21
N VAL A 19 -13.25 12.05 -8.74
CA VAL A 19 -12.41 12.87 -9.64
C VAL A 19 -11.14 12.09 -10.04
N SER A 20 -10.53 12.51 -11.14
CA SER A 20 -9.27 11.92 -11.58
C SER A 20 -8.20 12.07 -10.52
N GLY A 21 -7.49 11.00 -10.25
CA GLY A 21 -6.44 10.99 -9.24
C GLY A 21 -5.10 11.47 -9.79
N HIS A 22 -4.18 11.75 -8.88
CA HIS A 22 -2.80 12.02 -9.22
C HIS A 22 -2.04 10.71 -9.30
N PRO A 23 -1.14 10.53 -10.28
CA PRO A 23 -0.34 9.32 -10.34
C PRO A 23 0.73 9.30 -9.24
N PHE A 24 0.97 8.11 -8.70
CA PHE A 24 2.08 7.85 -7.80
C PHE A 24 2.70 6.53 -8.23
N ILE A 25 3.95 6.56 -8.64
CA ILE A 25 4.64 5.39 -9.18
C ILE A 25 5.98 5.27 -8.47
N THR A 26 6.25 4.11 -7.92
CA THR A 26 7.52 3.83 -7.26
C THR A 26 7.87 2.37 -7.41
N GLY A 27 9.08 2.03 -7.10
CA GLY A 27 9.56 0.66 -7.12
C GLY A 27 10.87 0.54 -6.37
N SER A 28 11.19 -0.66 -5.96
CA SER A 28 12.42 -0.94 -5.23
C SER A 28 12.74 -2.42 -5.28
N THR A 29 13.91 -2.76 -4.77
CA THR A 29 14.36 -4.15 -4.62
C THR A 29 14.63 -4.41 -3.15
N LEU A 30 14.09 -5.51 -2.64
CA LEU A 30 14.21 -5.90 -1.23
C LEU A 30 15.05 -7.17 -1.13
N ALA A 31 16.10 -7.11 -0.32
CA ALA A 31 16.84 -8.31 0.08
C ALA A 31 16.01 -9.14 1.07
N ALA A 32 16.36 -10.41 1.23
CA ALA A 32 15.68 -11.28 2.17
C ALA A 32 15.65 -10.66 3.58
N GLY A 33 14.47 -10.63 4.19
CA GLY A 33 14.28 -10.06 5.51
C GLY A 33 14.13 -8.54 5.56
N GLN A 34 14.17 -7.86 4.42
CA GLN A 34 14.08 -6.40 4.34
C GLN A 34 12.63 -5.94 4.21
N GLU A 35 12.35 -4.77 4.74
CA GLU A 35 11.03 -4.14 4.68
C GLU A 35 11.16 -2.71 4.19
N VAL A 36 10.20 -2.24 3.42
CA VAL A 36 10.13 -0.85 2.99
C VAL A 36 8.76 -0.26 3.37
N HIS A 37 8.79 0.98 3.84
CA HIS A 37 7.59 1.74 4.17
C HIS A 37 7.35 2.75 3.05
N VAL A 38 6.16 2.71 2.47
CA VAL A 38 5.74 3.66 1.44
C VAL A 38 4.67 4.57 2.04
N SER A 39 4.97 5.87 2.10
CA SER A 39 4.01 6.88 2.57
C SER A 39 3.49 7.66 1.37
N PHE A 40 2.16 7.76 1.28
CA PHE A 40 1.52 8.53 0.22
C PHE A 40 1.21 9.94 0.71
N PRO A 41 1.52 10.98 -0.10
CA PRO A 41 1.21 12.37 0.30
C PRO A 41 -0.29 12.64 0.37
N TYR A 42 -1.07 11.88 -0.37
CA TYR A 42 -2.53 11.96 -0.37
C TYR A 42 -3.10 10.56 -0.20
N VAL A 43 -4.34 10.50 0.29
CA VAL A 43 -5.04 9.23 0.45
C VAL A 43 -5.24 8.58 -0.92
N THR A 44 -4.98 7.28 -1.00
CA THR A 44 -5.10 6.55 -2.25
C THR A 44 -6.55 6.34 -2.67
N LYS A 45 -6.74 6.16 -3.96
CA LYS A 45 -8.00 5.76 -4.58
C LYS A 45 -7.89 4.34 -5.11
N THR A 46 -6.78 4.06 -5.78
CA THR A 46 -6.46 2.73 -6.29
C THR A 46 -5.03 2.39 -5.93
N LEU A 47 -4.74 1.11 -5.87
CA LEU A 47 -3.40 0.63 -5.54
C LEU A 47 -3.13 -0.64 -6.34
N THR A 48 -2.02 -0.64 -7.06
CA THR A 48 -1.57 -1.80 -7.83
C THR A 48 -0.13 -2.10 -7.46
N VAL A 49 0.14 -3.32 -7.05
CA VAL A 49 1.49 -3.78 -6.74
C VAL A 49 1.81 -4.95 -7.65
N ILE A 50 2.94 -4.88 -8.32
CA ILE A 50 3.40 -5.90 -9.26
C ILE A 50 4.77 -6.39 -8.79
N GLN A 51 4.92 -7.70 -8.64
CA GLN A 51 6.23 -8.27 -8.42
C GLN A 51 6.97 -8.35 -9.76
N SER A 52 8.19 -7.88 -9.79
CA SER A 52 8.99 -7.82 -11.01
C SER A 52 10.33 -8.54 -10.90
N SER A 53 10.49 -9.41 -9.93
CA SER A 53 11.72 -10.19 -9.79
C SER A 53 11.83 -11.23 -10.89
N SER A 54 13.08 -11.60 -11.21
CA SER A 54 13.35 -12.58 -12.28
C SER A 54 13.36 -14.02 -11.79
N ALA A 55 13.22 -14.26 -10.49
CA ALA A 55 13.23 -15.58 -9.89
C ALA A 55 12.10 -15.70 -8.88
N ASP A 56 11.77 -16.92 -8.50
CA ASP A 56 10.72 -17.15 -7.51
C ASP A 56 11.16 -16.61 -6.14
N ALA A 57 10.46 -15.59 -5.71
CA ALA A 57 10.66 -14.98 -4.41
C ALA A 57 9.30 -14.45 -3.94
N ASP A 58 9.07 -14.48 -2.64
CA ASP A 58 7.83 -13.97 -2.08
C ASP A 58 7.96 -12.49 -1.75
N LEU A 59 6.92 -11.74 -2.05
CA LEU A 59 6.76 -10.35 -1.65
C LEU A 59 5.49 -10.26 -0.81
N ARG A 60 5.61 -9.68 0.38
CA ARG A 60 4.47 -9.49 1.28
C ARG A 60 4.06 -8.03 1.30
N LEU A 61 2.76 -7.81 1.17
CA LEU A 61 2.12 -6.50 1.20
C LEU A 61 1.28 -6.41 2.47
N HIS A 62 1.48 -5.37 3.27
CA HIS A 62 0.72 -5.19 4.50
C HIS A 62 0.58 -3.71 4.85
N PHE A 63 -0.31 -3.42 5.79
CA PHE A 63 -0.67 -2.05 6.15
C PHE A 63 -0.20 -1.65 7.55
N ALA A 64 0.62 -2.47 8.17
CA ALA A 64 1.28 -2.17 9.43
C ALA A 64 2.70 -2.73 9.39
N PRO A 65 3.64 -2.16 10.15
CA PRO A 65 5.00 -2.69 10.18
C PRO A 65 5.02 -4.10 10.75
N THR A 66 5.96 -4.93 10.31
CA THR A 66 6.11 -6.30 10.81
C THR A 66 6.36 -6.34 12.32
N GLY A 67 6.96 -5.28 12.86
CA GLY A 67 7.20 -5.16 14.30
C GLY A 67 5.94 -5.02 15.15
N SER A 68 4.76 -4.80 14.53
CA SER A 68 3.51 -4.72 15.26
C SER A 68 3.09 -6.06 15.89
N GLY A 69 3.67 -7.16 15.43
CA GLY A 69 3.37 -8.51 15.91
C GLY A 69 2.14 -9.15 15.30
N ARG A 70 1.34 -8.40 14.54
CA ARG A 70 0.12 -8.93 13.94
C ARG A 70 0.30 -9.34 12.49
N VAL A 71 1.24 -8.72 11.80
CA VAL A 71 1.43 -8.96 10.36
C VAL A 71 1.85 -10.41 10.13
N VAL A 72 2.91 -10.86 10.78
CA VAL A 72 3.42 -12.23 10.59
C VAL A 72 2.60 -13.22 11.40
N ASP A 73 2.43 -12.98 12.69
CA ASP A 73 1.74 -13.92 13.59
C ASP A 73 0.25 -14.03 13.28
N GLY A 74 -0.37 -12.92 12.89
CA GLY A 74 -1.79 -12.89 12.52
C GLY A 74 -2.07 -13.14 11.05
N ASN A 75 -1.04 -13.28 10.23
CA ASN A 75 -1.15 -13.43 8.77
C ASN A 75 -1.85 -12.25 8.10
N HIS A 76 -1.64 -11.04 8.60
CA HIS A 76 -2.25 -9.83 8.03
C HIS A 76 -1.42 -9.29 6.87
N TYR A 77 -1.21 -10.10 5.85
CA TYR A 77 -0.49 -9.69 4.66
C TYR A 77 -1.01 -10.42 3.43
N ILE A 78 -0.76 -9.80 2.27
CA ILE A 78 -1.02 -10.40 0.96
C ILE A 78 0.35 -10.83 0.40
N VAL A 79 0.42 -12.03 -0.17
CA VAL A 79 1.64 -12.59 -0.72
C VAL A 79 1.58 -12.61 -2.24
N LEU A 80 2.63 -12.10 -2.88
CA LEU A 80 2.88 -12.23 -4.32
C LEU A 80 4.09 -13.16 -4.48
N ARG A 81 3.89 -14.31 -5.12
CA ARG A 81 4.86 -15.40 -5.09
C ARG A 81 5.68 -15.59 -6.34
N ALA A 82 5.26 -15.01 -7.46
CA ALA A 82 5.92 -15.24 -8.73
C ALA A 82 6.15 -13.94 -9.46
N ASP A 83 7.12 -13.94 -10.37
CA ASP A 83 7.35 -12.81 -11.25
C ASP A 83 6.05 -12.45 -12.00
N LYS A 84 5.79 -11.16 -12.09
CA LYS A 84 4.59 -10.57 -12.73
C LYS A 84 3.28 -10.86 -12.00
N GLU A 85 3.29 -11.54 -10.88
CA GLU A 85 2.12 -11.64 -10.04
C GLU A 85 1.78 -10.25 -9.50
N ASN A 86 0.49 -9.91 -9.48
CA ASN A 86 0.08 -8.57 -9.10
C ASN A 86 -1.20 -8.60 -8.29
N VAL A 87 -1.47 -7.50 -7.60
CA VAL A 87 -2.71 -7.26 -6.89
C VAL A 87 -3.17 -5.84 -7.16
N GLU A 88 -4.45 -5.69 -7.45
CA GLU A 88 -5.10 -4.40 -7.62
C GLU A 88 -6.19 -4.25 -6.58
N MET A 89 -6.25 -3.08 -5.94
CA MET A 89 -7.24 -2.80 -4.93
C MET A 89 -7.74 -1.36 -5.05
N ASP A 90 -9.05 -1.20 -4.91
CA ASP A 90 -9.66 0.12 -4.76
C ASP A 90 -9.84 0.36 -3.28
N LEU A 91 -8.87 1.01 -2.65
CA LEU A 91 -8.89 1.21 -1.22
C LEU A 91 -8.31 2.55 -0.79
N LYS A 92 -8.73 2.98 0.37
CA LYS A 92 -8.23 4.19 1.02
C LYS A 92 -7.08 3.80 1.93
N CYS A 93 -5.89 4.36 1.69
CA CYS A 93 -4.81 4.24 2.64
C CYS A 93 -3.85 5.42 2.50
N LYS A 94 -3.12 5.71 3.55
CA LYS A 94 -2.10 6.76 3.53
C LYS A 94 -0.71 6.19 3.51
N GLU A 95 -0.55 4.93 3.81
CA GLU A 95 0.74 4.25 3.87
C GLU A 95 0.57 2.76 3.71
N MET A 96 1.66 2.10 3.32
CA MET A 96 1.71 0.65 3.24
C MET A 96 3.14 0.18 3.42
N TRP A 97 3.30 -1.08 3.73
CA TRP A 97 4.61 -1.71 3.86
C TRP A 97 4.70 -2.88 2.91
N LEU A 98 5.90 -3.05 2.37
CA LEU A 98 6.24 -4.21 1.55
C LEU A 98 7.47 -4.86 2.18
N SER A 99 7.45 -6.17 2.31
CA SER A 99 8.55 -6.88 2.94
C SER A 99 8.90 -8.13 2.16
N ALA A 100 10.19 -8.51 2.25
CA ALA A 100 10.68 -9.76 1.72
C ALA A 100 10.90 -10.73 2.88
N PRO A 101 10.30 -11.92 2.86
CA PRO A 101 10.54 -12.91 3.91
C PRO A 101 12.00 -13.31 4.01
N SER A 102 12.44 -13.65 5.20
CA SER A 102 13.83 -14.04 5.43
C SER A 102 14.22 -15.34 4.74
N TYR A 103 13.24 -16.17 4.36
CA TYR A 103 13.52 -17.43 3.65
C TYR A 103 13.75 -17.24 2.15
N ASN A 104 13.58 -16.04 1.59
CA ASN A 104 13.88 -15.81 0.18
C ASN A 104 15.34 -16.09 -0.11
N SER A 105 15.60 -16.83 -1.20
CA SER A 105 16.96 -17.10 -1.65
C SER A 105 17.52 -16.00 -2.54
N VAL A 106 16.67 -15.13 -3.06
CA VAL A 106 17.03 -14.03 -3.96
C VAL A 106 16.29 -12.78 -3.55
N SER A 107 16.78 -11.63 -4.02
CA SER A 107 16.09 -10.35 -3.81
C SER A 107 14.81 -10.31 -4.62
N VAL A 108 13.81 -9.65 -4.09
CA VAL A 108 12.52 -9.44 -4.76
C VAL A 108 12.38 -7.97 -5.14
N SER A 109 11.97 -7.73 -6.38
CA SER A 109 11.70 -6.39 -6.88
C SER A 109 10.20 -6.19 -7.04
N PHE A 110 9.76 -4.95 -6.87
CA PHE A 110 8.36 -4.62 -7.05
C PHE A 110 8.19 -3.28 -7.73
N LYS A 111 7.02 -3.09 -8.32
CA LYS A 111 6.54 -1.80 -8.80
C LYS A 111 5.19 -1.52 -8.16
N LEU A 112 5.00 -0.30 -7.73
CA LEU A 112 3.77 0.15 -7.10
C LEU A 112 3.22 1.32 -7.89
N HIS A 113 1.97 1.21 -8.28
CA HIS A 113 1.24 2.26 -8.98
C HIS A 113 0.01 2.62 -8.15
N SER A 114 -0.26 3.90 -8.02
CA SER A 114 -1.42 4.37 -7.29
C SER A 114 -2.02 5.58 -7.95
N ALA A 115 -3.33 5.73 -7.82
CA ALA A 115 -4.02 6.98 -8.08
C ALA A 115 -4.34 7.61 -6.73
N LEU A 116 -3.88 8.83 -6.52
CA LEU A 116 -4.06 9.55 -5.27
C LEU A 116 -5.25 10.50 -5.38
N THR A 117 -5.98 10.66 -4.30
CA THR A 117 -7.08 11.60 -4.19
C THR A 117 -6.56 12.99 -3.85
N ARG A 118 -7.48 13.92 -3.59
CA ARG A 118 -7.15 15.25 -3.07
C ARG A 118 -7.07 15.29 -1.54
N ILE A 119 -7.35 14.18 -0.89
CA ILE A 119 -7.36 14.13 0.57
C ILE A 119 -5.94 14.06 1.08
N ASP A 120 -5.54 15.04 1.88
CA ASP A 120 -4.23 15.03 2.52
C ASP A 120 -4.13 13.80 3.43
N SER A 121 -3.02 13.10 3.39
CA SER A 121 -2.83 11.87 4.17
C SER A 121 -2.91 12.10 5.68
N THR A 122 -2.64 13.30 6.16
CA THR A 122 -2.76 13.65 7.58
C THR A 122 -4.19 13.61 8.09
N ARG A 123 -5.18 13.60 7.19
CA ARG A 123 -6.60 13.55 7.55
C ARG A 123 -7.14 12.13 7.67
N MET A 124 -6.31 11.14 7.41
CA MET A 124 -6.76 9.75 7.46
C MET A 124 -6.25 9.07 8.73
N TRP A 125 -7.09 8.18 9.28
CA TRP A 125 -6.69 7.32 10.38
C TRP A 125 -5.64 6.31 9.92
N GLN A 126 -4.89 5.78 10.87
CA GLN A 126 -3.91 4.75 10.60
C GLN A 126 -4.58 3.38 10.60
N LEU A 127 -4.20 2.55 9.62
CA LEU A 127 -4.61 1.16 9.59
C LEU A 127 -3.68 0.36 10.51
N THR A 128 -4.26 -0.50 11.35
CA THR A 128 -3.48 -1.28 12.33
C THR A 128 -3.46 -2.75 11.92
N GLY A 129 -2.77 -3.05 10.82
CA GLY A 129 -2.68 -4.42 10.30
C GLY A 129 -3.86 -4.85 9.46
N SER A 130 -5.04 -4.27 9.67
CA SER A 130 -6.27 -4.50 8.89
C SER A 130 -6.66 -5.97 8.80
N GLY A 131 -6.66 -6.66 9.93
CA GLY A 131 -7.03 -8.04 10.02
C GLY A 131 -8.13 -8.32 11.04
N ILE A 132 -8.45 -9.59 11.20
CA ILE A 132 -9.54 -10.01 12.07
C ILE A 132 -9.29 -9.65 13.54
N THR A 133 -8.03 -9.64 13.94
CA THR A 133 -7.62 -9.44 15.33
C THR A 133 -7.26 -7.99 15.65
N ASP A 134 -7.48 -7.09 14.75
CA ASP A 134 -7.20 -5.67 14.99
C ASP A 134 -8.30 -4.95 15.71
#